data_f6d42834931ad6a21da5660983f16568
#
_entry.id   f6d42834931ad6a21da5660983f16568
#
_cell.length_a   1.000
_cell.length_b   1.000
_cell.length_c   1.000
_cell.angle_alpha   90.00
_cell.angle_beta   90.00
_cell.angle_gamma   90.00
#
_symmetry.space_group_name_H-M   'P 1'
#
loop_
_entity.id
_entity.type
_entity.pdbx_description
1 polymer ?
#
loop_
_entity_poly.entity_id
_entity_poly.type
_entity_poly.pdbx_seq_one_letter_code
_entity_poly.pdbx_strand_id
1 'polypeptide(L)'
;FPNAKSQSYWTSDPVSGVTANAWTVNFFAGIGNSKAKTSNFQVRLVAGDYAASRFEGSRFIDNSDGTLTDLVTGLMWKRCPEGLSGATCNQGTVSNKVWGVAMKTARDSTFAGYDDWRLPNLKEMQTLVDVTKNNPAQDTSVFPNPKNVLNYWTSSLTKKNTPVTQSWRVNFQRGLSEFKVRTQSTNAQWLVRDAD
;
A
#
# COMPACT_ATOMS: atom_id res chain seq x y z
N PHE A 1 -15.08 3.75 -19.65
CA PHE A 1 -14.68 5.14 -19.99
C PHE A 1 -14.04 5.16 -21.39
N PRO A 2 -14.83 5.06 -22.47
CA PRO A 2 -14.31 4.82 -23.83
C PRO A 2 -13.44 5.97 -24.36
N ASN A 3 -13.60 7.18 -23.84
CA ASN A 3 -12.86 8.37 -24.29
C ASN A 3 -11.77 8.82 -23.31
N ALA A 4 -11.40 8.00 -22.31
CA ALA A 4 -10.34 8.34 -21.40
C ALA A 4 -8.98 8.29 -22.12
N LYS A 5 -8.29 9.42 -22.17
CA LYS A 5 -6.93 9.47 -22.69
C LYS A 5 -5.97 8.77 -21.75
N SER A 6 -4.97 8.08 -22.31
CA SER A 6 -3.88 7.44 -21.57
C SER A 6 -2.89 8.48 -21.02
N GLN A 7 -3.36 9.37 -20.17
CA GLN A 7 -2.63 10.52 -19.64
C GLN A 7 -2.80 10.60 -18.11
N SER A 8 -2.18 11.62 -17.51
CA SER A 8 -2.36 11.93 -16.09
C SER A 8 -3.57 12.84 -15.88
N TYR A 9 -4.31 12.56 -14.81
CA TYR A 9 -5.48 13.33 -14.37
C TYR A 9 -5.24 13.83 -12.95
N TRP A 10 -5.64 15.06 -12.66
CA TRP A 10 -5.62 15.61 -11.31
C TRP A 10 -6.57 14.85 -10.38
N THR A 11 -6.19 14.71 -9.14
CA THR A 11 -7.08 14.40 -8.01
C THR A 11 -7.36 15.69 -7.22
N SER A 12 -8.31 15.64 -6.30
CA SER A 12 -8.60 16.74 -5.37
C SER A 12 -7.55 16.87 -4.24
N ASP A 13 -6.72 15.83 -4.05
CA ASP A 13 -5.86 15.74 -2.87
C ASP A 13 -4.54 16.48 -3.07
N PRO A 14 -4.19 17.40 -2.16
CA PRO A 14 -2.84 17.99 -2.09
C PRO A 14 -1.84 16.92 -1.62
N VAL A 15 -0.57 17.11 -1.95
CA VAL A 15 0.50 16.25 -1.41
C VAL A 15 0.88 16.74 -0.01
N SER A 16 0.72 15.87 0.99
CA SER A 16 1.08 16.20 2.37
C SER A 16 2.56 16.59 2.48
N GLY A 17 2.82 17.69 3.16
CA GLY A 17 4.17 18.24 3.34
C GLY A 17 4.80 18.88 2.09
N VAL A 18 4.08 18.95 0.96
CA VAL A 18 4.55 19.61 -0.28
C VAL A 18 3.41 20.44 -0.87
N THR A 19 3.16 21.62 -0.30
CA THR A 19 1.99 22.46 -0.62
C THR A 19 1.91 22.90 -2.10
N ALA A 20 3.05 22.96 -2.79
CA ALA A 20 3.12 23.28 -4.21
C ALA A 20 2.66 22.15 -5.13
N ASN A 21 2.45 20.93 -4.61
CA ASN A 21 2.10 19.76 -5.39
C ASN A 21 0.69 19.26 -5.07
N ALA A 22 0.11 18.55 -6.04
CA ALA A 22 -1.08 17.76 -5.88
C ALA A 22 -0.89 16.36 -6.48
N TRP A 23 -1.75 15.43 -6.10
CA TRP A 23 -1.74 14.09 -6.64
C TRP A 23 -2.35 14.04 -8.03
N THR A 24 -1.79 13.17 -8.86
CA THR A 24 -2.34 12.80 -10.17
C THR A 24 -2.40 11.30 -10.29
N VAL A 25 -3.38 10.79 -11.05
CA VAL A 25 -3.45 9.39 -11.49
C VAL A 25 -3.04 9.33 -12.95
N ASN A 26 -2.02 8.54 -13.27
CA ASN A 26 -1.57 8.30 -14.63
C ASN A 26 -2.22 7.02 -15.17
N PHE A 27 -3.14 7.16 -16.13
CA PHE A 27 -3.85 6.00 -16.71
C PHE A 27 -3.01 5.20 -17.72
N PHE A 28 -1.88 5.74 -18.17
CA PHE A 28 -0.94 4.94 -18.99
C PHE A 28 -0.24 3.86 -18.16
N ALA A 29 0.18 4.21 -16.94
CA ALA A 29 0.94 3.32 -16.07
C ALA A 29 0.11 2.76 -14.89
N GLY A 30 -1.11 3.28 -14.65
CA GLY A 30 -1.97 2.87 -13.54
C GLY A 30 -1.43 3.29 -12.15
N ILE A 31 -0.70 4.40 -12.07
CA ILE A 31 -0.02 4.84 -10.84
C ILE A 31 -0.41 6.25 -10.41
N GLY A 32 -0.37 6.49 -9.09
CA GLY A 32 -0.39 7.82 -8.52
C GLY A 32 0.97 8.49 -8.60
N ASN A 33 1.00 9.80 -8.89
CA ASN A 33 2.20 10.62 -8.91
C ASN A 33 1.95 11.97 -8.24
N SER A 34 3.00 12.54 -7.65
CA SER A 34 3.01 13.92 -7.18
C SER A 34 3.49 14.85 -8.30
N LYS A 35 2.73 15.91 -8.57
CA LYS A 35 3.04 16.89 -9.62
C LYS A 35 2.82 18.31 -9.13
N ALA A 36 3.62 19.25 -9.63
CA ALA A 36 3.47 20.67 -9.32
C ALA A 36 2.11 21.18 -9.80
N LYS A 37 1.40 21.95 -8.94
CA LYS A 37 0.08 22.51 -9.24
C LYS A 37 0.06 23.46 -10.44
N THR A 38 1.24 23.98 -10.82
CA THR A 38 1.44 24.81 -12.02
C THR A 38 1.47 24.02 -13.33
N SER A 39 1.45 22.67 -13.25
CA SER A 39 1.44 21.80 -14.43
C SER A 39 0.03 21.62 -14.99
N ASN A 40 -0.07 21.38 -16.30
CA ASN A 40 -1.34 21.14 -16.96
C ASN A 40 -1.59 19.64 -17.12
N PHE A 41 -2.67 19.14 -16.51
CA PHE A 41 -3.14 17.76 -16.65
C PHE A 41 -4.63 17.73 -16.89
N GLN A 42 -5.13 16.58 -17.30
CA GLN A 42 -6.56 16.38 -17.54
C GLN A 42 -7.35 16.43 -16.22
N VAL A 43 -8.62 16.81 -16.32
CA VAL A 43 -9.56 16.78 -15.20
C VAL A 43 -10.70 15.83 -15.54
N ARG A 44 -11.12 15.06 -14.55
CA ARG A 44 -12.36 14.27 -14.60
C ARG A 44 -13.21 14.67 -13.41
N LEU A 45 -14.40 15.18 -13.69
CA LEU A 45 -15.34 15.55 -12.64
C LEU A 45 -16.04 14.30 -12.09
N VAL A 46 -16.22 14.31 -10.78
CA VAL A 46 -16.97 13.29 -10.03
C VAL A 46 -18.02 14.04 -9.21
N ALA A 47 -19.26 13.55 -9.24
CA ALA A 47 -20.33 14.04 -8.37
C ALA A 47 -20.67 12.95 -7.34
N GLY A 48 -21.09 13.35 -6.16
CA GLY A 48 -21.48 12.49 -5.05
C GLY A 48 -20.70 12.80 -3.79
N ASP A 49 -21.20 12.31 -2.66
CA ASP A 49 -20.52 12.44 -1.38
C ASP A 49 -19.32 11.52 -1.34
N TYR A 50 -18.20 12.04 -0.84
CA TYR A 50 -17.02 11.21 -0.58
C TYR A 50 -17.38 10.15 0.47
N ALA A 51 -17.22 8.88 0.10
CA ALA A 51 -17.67 7.74 0.90
C ALA A 51 -16.87 7.51 2.19
N ALA A 52 -16.11 8.50 2.68
CA ALA A 52 -15.48 8.43 4.01
C ALA A 52 -16.49 8.24 5.15
N SER A 53 -17.76 8.56 4.92
CA SER A 53 -18.83 8.46 5.92
C SER A 53 -19.62 7.14 5.88
N ARG A 54 -19.25 6.17 5.04
CA ARG A 54 -20.02 4.91 4.94
C ARG A 54 -19.84 3.97 6.11
N PHE A 55 -18.88 4.23 6.98
CA PHE A 55 -18.66 3.45 8.20
C PHE A 55 -18.78 4.37 9.40
N GLU A 56 -19.92 4.30 10.09
CA GLU A 56 -20.00 4.75 11.46
C GLU A 56 -19.18 3.80 12.31
N GLY A 57 -17.95 4.19 12.65
CA GLY A 57 -17.02 3.38 13.44
C GLY A 57 -15.63 3.27 12.84
N SER A 58 -14.81 2.40 13.40
CA SER A 58 -13.46 2.13 12.90
C SER A 58 -13.51 1.27 11.65
N ARG A 59 -12.77 1.66 10.60
CA ARG A 59 -12.56 0.83 9.41
C ARG A 59 -11.92 -0.52 9.73
N PHE A 60 -11.07 -0.57 10.75
CA PHE A 60 -10.33 -1.77 11.11
C PHE A 60 -10.80 -2.32 12.46
N ILE A 61 -11.07 -3.61 12.50
CA ILE A 61 -11.34 -4.38 13.73
C ILE A 61 -10.05 -5.03 14.18
N ASP A 62 -9.66 -4.82 15.43
CA ASP A 62 -8.57 -5.56 16.08
C ASP A 62 -9.08 -6.92 16.54
N ASN A 63 -8.55 -7.99 15.96
CA ASN A 63 -8.94 -9.36 16.29
C ASN A 63 -8.25 -9.89 17.58
N SER A 64 -7.39 -9.07 18.20
CA SER A 64 -6.66 -9.39 19.45
C SER A 64 -5.65 -10.54 19.34
N ASP A 65 -5.40 -11.03 18.14
CA ASP A 65 -4.43 -12.09 17.83
C ASP A 65 -3.23 -11.58 16.99
N GLY A 66 -3.14 -10.26 16.83
CA GLY A 66 -2.13 -9.59 15.99
C GLY A 66 -2.58 -9.43 14.53
N THR A 67 -3.85 -9.68 14.24
CA THR A 67 -4.47 -9.39 12.96
C THR A 67 -5.47 -8.24 13.04
N LEU A 68 -5.77 -7.64 11.89
CA LEU A 68 -6.75 -6.56 11.72
C LEU A 68 -7.66 -6.91 10.54
N THR A 69 -8.97 -6.86 10.75
CA THR A 69 -9.95 -7.00 9.67
C THR A 69 -10.33 -5.65 9.11
N ASP A 70 -10.11 -5.42 7.82
CA ASP A 70 -10.52 -4.22 7.09
C ASP A 70 -11.95 -4.38 6.56
N LEU A 71 -12.90 -3.73 7.19
CA LEU A 71 -14.33 -3.79 6.84
C LEU A 71 -14.66 -3.19 5.46
N VAL A 72 -13.77 -2.37 4.91
CA VAL A 72 -13.97 -1.75 3.59
C VAL A 72 -13.61 -2.71 2.46
N THR A 73 -12.53 -3.46 2.65
CA THR A 73 -11.98 -4.33 1.60
C THR A 73 -12.30 -5.80 1.79
N GLY A 74 -12.76 -6.21 2.98
CA GLY A 74 -12.94 -7.61 3.34
C GLY A 74 -11.60 -8.37 3.46
N LEU A 75 -10.52 -7.65 3.73
CA LEU A 75 -9.19 -8.23 3.90
C LEU A 75 -8.81 -8.32 5.38
N MET A 76 -8.09 -9.36 5.72
CA MET A 76 -7.42 -9.49 7.01
C MET A 76 -5.94 -9.22 6.83
N TRP A 77 -5.40 -8.33 7.66
CA TRP A 77 -4.00 -7.90 7.64
C TRP A 77 -3.26 -8.38 8.88
N LYS A 78 -2.05 -8.86 8.72
CA LYS A 78 -1.15 -8.95 9.86
C LYS A 78 -0.82 -7.52 10.32
N ARG A 79 -1.04 -7.19 11.61
CA ARG A 79 -0.82 -5.83 12.13
C ARG A 79 0.61 -5.34 11.93
N CYS A 80 1.58 -6.18 12.22
CA CYS A 80 3.01 -5.84 12.13
C CYS A 80 3.63 -6.36 10.84
N PRO A 81 4.56 -5.61 10.23
CA PRO A 81 5.43 -6.14 9.19
C PRO A 81 6.16 -7.41 9.64
N GLU A 82 6.54 -8.25 8.67
CA GLU A 82 7.29 -9.48 8.94
C GLU A 82 8.60 -9.21 9.71
N GLY A 83 8.83 -10.06 10.72
CA GLY A 83 9.95 -9.95 11.66
C GLY A 83 9.68 -9.03 12.85
N LEU A 84 8.54 -8.31 12.85
CA LEU A 84 8.09 -7.50 13.99
C LEU A 84 6.89 -8.13 14.68
N SER A 85 6.75 -7.86 15.99
CA SER A 85 5.67 -8.35 16.83
C SER A 85 5.35 -7.38 17.99
N GLY A 86 4.34 -7.76 18.79
CA GLY A 86 3.81 -6.97 19.89
C GLY A 86 2.76 -5.94 19.41
N ALA A 87 1.97 -5.43 20.36
CA ALA A 87 0.86 -4.51 20.07
C ALA A 87 1.30 -3.24 19.32
N THR A 88 2.53 -2.79 19.54
CA THR A 88 3.11 -1.59 18.91
C THR A 88 4.19 -1.93 17.86
N CYS A 89 4.34 -3.19 17.46
CA CYS A 89 5.32 -3.66 16.46
C CYS A 89 6.78 -3.28 16.80
N ASN A 90 7.12 -3.12 18.08
CA ASN A 90 8.45 -2.69 18.52
C ASN A 90 9.41 -3.82 18.84
N GLN A 91 8.93 -5.07 18.89
CA GLN A 91 9.73 -6.26 19.16
C GLN A 91 10.23 -6.88 17.85
N GLY A 92 11.44 -7.44 17.89
CA GLY A 92 12.05 -8.10 16.74
C GLY A 92 12.80 -7.17 15.78
N THR A 93 13.10 -7.70 14.61
CA THR A 93 13.82 -7.00 13.54
C THR A 93 13.11 -7.16 12.22
N VAL A 94 12.97 -6.06 11.47
CA VAL A 94 12.28 -6.05 10.17
C VAL A 94 12.92 -7.05 9.21
N SER A 95 12.10 -7.92 8.66
CA SER A 95 12.52 -8.89 7.66
C SER A 95 12.51 -8.26 6.26
N ASN A 96 13.66 -7.72 5.82
CA ASN A 96 13.82 -7.23 4.45
C ASN A 96 14.32 -8.35 3.55
N LYS A 97 13.57 -8.70 2.52
CA LYS A 97 13.87 -9.82 1.60
C LYS A 97 13.78 -9.39 0.14
N VAL A 98 14.48 -10.12 -0.73
CA VAL A 98 14.23 -10.05 -2.17
C VAL A 98 12.85 -10.62 -2.47
N TRP A 99 12.24 -10.20 -3.56
CA TRP A 99 10.83 -10.44 -3.86
C TRP A 99 10.42 -11.93 -3.81
N GLY A 100 11.20 -12.82 -4.42
CA GLY A 100 10.87 -14.25 -4.46
C GLY A 100 10.89 -14.89 -3.06
N VAL A 101 11.82 -14.46 -2.20
CA VAL A 101 11.87 -14.91 -0.80
C VAL A 101 10.69 -14.32 -0.01
N ALA A 102 10.33 -13.06 -0.25
CA ALA A 102 9.18 -12.43 0.38
C ALA A 102 7.85 -13.16 0.04
N MET A 103 7.67 -13.54 -1.23
CA MET A 103 6.52 -14.35 -1.67
C MET A 103 6.46 -15.71 -0.96
N LYS A 104 7.62 -16.37 -0.84
CA LYS A 104 7.71 -17.65 -0.13
C LYS A 104 7.41 -17.49 1.36
N THR A 105 7.98 -16.47 2.01
CA THR A 105 7.73 -16.19 3.44
C THR A 105 6.23 -15.99 3.71
N ALA A 106 5.54 -15.25 2.84
CA ALA A 106 4.11 -15.03 2.99
C ALA A 106 3.32 -16.34 2.87
N ARG A 107 3.56 -17.11 1.80
CA ARG A 107 2.87 -18.37 1.55
C ARG A 107 3.08 -19.43 2.64
N ASP A 108 4.28 -19.47 3.21
CA ASP A 108 4.65 -20.47 4.21
C ASP A 108 4.29 -20.01 5.65
N SER A 109 3.65 -18.85 5.81
CA SER A 109 3.26 -18.30 7.12
C SER A 109 2.04 -19.05 7.67
N THR A 110 2.09 -19.40 8.95
CA THR A 110 0.96 -19.95 9.71
C THR A 110 0.53 -19.00 10.84
N PHE A 111 0.75 -17.69 10.65
CA PHE A 111 0.48 -16.68 11.65
C PHE A 111 -1.00 -16.67 12.07
N ALA A 112 -1.24 -16.53 13.36
CA ALA A 112 -2.57 -16.54 13.98
C ALA A 112 -3.44 -17.78 13.64
N GLY A 113 -2.79 -18.90 13.25
CA GLY A 113 -3.48 -20.15 12.92
C GLY A 113 -4.02 -20.24 11.48
N TYR A 114 -3.75 -19.24 10.64
CA TYR A 114 -4.13 -19.24 9.23
C TYR A 114 -2.94 -19.62 8.34
N ASP A 115 -3.19 -20.35 7.25
CA ASP A 115 -2.17 -20.88 6.33
C ASP A 115 -2.31 -20.35 4.88
N ASP A 116 -3.20 -19.39 4.67
CA ASP A 116 -3.49 -18.76 3.37
C ASP A 116 -2.94 -17.34 3.22
N TRP A 117 -1.95 -16.99 4.04
CA TRP A 117 -1.27 -15.71 3.96
C TRP A 117 -0.56 -15.51 2.62
N ARG A 118 -0.62 -14.29 2.11
CA ARG A 118 0.03 -13.89 0.87
C ARG A 118 0.59 -12.47 0.96
N LEU A 119 1.48 -12.10 0.04
CA LEU A 119 1.77 -10.69 -0.19
C LEU A 119 0.53 -10.01 -0.80
N PRO A 120 0.20 -8.79 -0.35
CA PRO A 120 -0.86 -8.00 -0.96
C PRO A 120 -0.51 -7.67 -2.41
N ASN A 121 -1.49 -7.58 -3.29
CA ASN A 121 -1.31 -6.98 -4.59
C ASN A 121 -1.15 -5.45 -4.46
N LEU A 122 -0.79 -4.78 -5.56
CA LEU A 122 -0.56 -3.34 -5.55
C LEU A 122 -1.78 -2.55 -5.08
N LYS A 123 -2.98 -2.94 -5.52
CA LYS A 123 -4.22 -2.23 -5.19
C LYS A 123 -4.59 -2.41 -3.72
N GLU A 124 -4.46 -3.62 -3.20
CA GLU A 124 -4.67 -3.90 -1.78
C GLU A 124 -3.70 -3.09 -0.90
N MET A 125 -2.41 -3.08 -1.22
CA MET A 125 -1.43 -2.29 -0.46
C MET A 125 -1.73 -0.78 -0.53
N GLN A 126 -2.21 -0.29 -1.67
CA GLN A 126 -2.59 1.12 -1.84
C GLN A 126 -3.78 1.53 -0.97
N THR A 127 -4.63 0.59 -0.54
CA THR A 127 -5.75 0.90 0.38
C THR A 127 -5.32 1.32 1.77
N LEU A 128 -4.08 0.99 2.16
CA LEU A 128 -3.48 1.39 3.43
C LEU A 128 -2.79 2.78 3.37
N VAL A 129 -2.67 3.35 2.16
CA VAL A 129 -2.03 4.66 1.99
C VAL A 129 -3.00 5.76 2.41
N ASP A 130 -2.57 6.57 3.36
CA ASP A 130 -3.25 7.81 3.76
C ASP A 130 -2.51 9.00 3.12
N VAL A 131 -3.07 9.54 2.05
CA VAL A 131 -2.49 10.66 1.29
C VAL A 131 -2.47 11.98 2.05
N THR A 132 -3.18 12.06 3.17
CA THR A 132 -3.16 13.24 4.06
C THR A 132 -1.97 13.24 5.01
N LYS A 133 -1.26 12.11 5.12
CA LYS A 133 -0.09 11.91 5.97
C LYS A 133 1.19 11.72 5.14
N ASN A 134 2.34 11.93 5.76
CA ASN A 134 3.63 11.59 5.19
C ASN A 134 4.58 11.07 6.28
N ASN A 135 5.55 10.31 5.86
CA ASN A 135 6.66 9.77 6.68
C ASN A 135 6.23 9.18 8.05
N PRO A 136 5.31 8.19 8.08
CA PRO A 136 4.74 7.47 6.95
C PRO A 136 3.37 8.01 6.50
N ALA A 137 3.02 7.78 5.23
CA ALA A 137 1.71 8.01 4.64
C ALA A 137 0.78 6.83 4.97
N GLN A 138 0.54 6.60 6.25
CA GLN A 138 -0.34 5.54 6.77
C GLN A 138 -0.91 5.93 8.14
N ASP A 139 -1.95 5.24 8.56
CA ASP A 139 -2.47 5.38 9.91
C ASP A 139 -1.66 4.54 10.90
N THR A 140 -0.75 5.21 11.63
CA THR A 140 0.13 4.55 12.61
C THR A 140 -0.58 4.20 13.92
N SER A 141 -1.79 4.66 14.15
CA SER A 141 -2.61 4.21 15.29
C SER A 141 -3.15 2.80 15.07
N VAL A 142 -3.39 2.44 13.81
CA VAL A 142 -3.87 1.12 13.38
C VAL A 142 -2.70 0.19 13.02
N PHE A 143 -1.76 0.71 12.24
CA PHE A 143 -0.55 0.00 11.76
C PHE A 143 0.70 0.67 12.34
N PRO A 144 1.14 0.31 13.56
CA PRO A 144 2.29 0.93 14.19
C PRO A 144 3.57 0.77 13.36
N ASN A 145 4.36 1.83 13.26
CA ASN A 145 5.61 1.82 12.50
C ASN A 145 6.82 2.36 13.31
N PRO A 146 7.15 1.78 14.48
CA PRO A 146 8.19 2.30 15.35
C PRO A 146 9.60 2.15 14.76
N LYS A 147 9.78 1.30 13.76
CA LYS A 147 11.06 1.07 13.07
C LYS A 147 11.18 1.88 11.77
N ASN A 148 10.24 2.78 11.51
CA ASN A 148 10.21 3.62 10.31
C ASN A 148 10.37 2.81 9.00
N VAL A 149 9.61 1.71 8.88
CA VAL A 149 9.62 0.87 7.70
C VAL A 149 8.78 1.55 6.62
N LEU A 150 9.38 1.87 5.50
CA LEU A 150 8.73 2.70 4.48
C LEU A 150 8.47 1.98 3.16
N ASN A 151 9.15 0.86 2.89
CA ASN A 151 9.08 0.21 1.59
C ASN A 151 8.61 -1.24 1.72
N TYR A 152 7.50 -1.56 1.06
CA TYR A 152 6.89 -2.89 1.13
C TYR A 152 6.70 -3.48 -0.26
N TRP A 153 7.09 -4.76 -0.43
CA TRP A 153 6.79 -5.51 -1.63
C TRP A 153 5.29 -5.74 -1.81
N THR A 154 4.87 -5.79 -3.06
CA THR A 154 3.56 -6.34 -3.44
C THR A 154 3.75 -7.59 -4.29
N SER A 155 2.70 -8.40 -4.44
CA SER A 155 2.70 -9.56 -5.35
C SER A 155 2.63 -9.16 -6.82
N SER A 156 2.30 -7.91 -7.14
CA SER A 156 2.08 -7.43 -8.50
C SER A 156 3.38 -7.30 -9.29
N LEU A 157 3.39 -7.92 -10.47
CA LEU A 157 4.48 -7.80 -11.44
C LEU A 157 4.30 -6.57 -12.33
N THR A 158 5.42 -6.06 -12.86
CA THR A 158 5.37 -5.04 -13.91
C THR A 158 5.45 -5.70 -15.28
N LYS A 159 4.71 -5.16 -16.26
CA LYS A 159 4.78 -5.59 -17.66
C LYS A 159 5.84 -4.81 -18.47
N LYS A 160 6.62 -3.94 -17.80
CA LYS A 160 7.52 -3.01 -18.52
C LYS A 160 8.65 -3.70 -19.28
N ASN A 161 9.12 -4.84 -18.79
CA ASN A 161 10.28 -5.55 -19.38
C ASN A 161 9.96 -7.03 -19.66
N THR A 162 10.53 -7.57 -20.71
CA THR A 162 10.51 -8.99 -21.02
C THR A 162 11.96 -9.50 -21.11
N PRO A 163 12.40 -10.45 -20.26
CA PRO A 163 11.62 -11.10 -19.18
C PRO A 163 11.26 -10.14 -18.04
N VAL A 164 10.17 -10.45 -17.33
CA VAL A 164 9.69 -9.64 -16.19
C VAL A 164 10.68 -9.76 -15.04
N THR A 165 11.49 -8.74 -14.83
CA THR A 165 12.54 -8.70 -13.79
C THR A 165 12.19 -7.80 -12.60
N GLN A 166 11.07 -7.07 -12.65
CA GLN A 166 10.67 -6.08 -11.69
C GLN A 166 9.29 -6.40 -11.09
N SER A 167 9.09 -5.97 -9.86
CA SER A 167 7.81 -6.01 -9.16
C SER A 167 7.50 -4.66 -8.54
N TRP A 168 6.21 -4.43 -8.30
CA TRP A 168 5.75 -3.24 -7.61
C TRP A 168 6.05 -3.31 -6.11
N ARG A 169 6.36 -2.16 -5.56
CA ARG A 169 6.37 -1.87 -4.12
C ARG A 169 5.59 -0.59 -3.83
N VAL A 170 5.12 -0.44 -2.62
CA VAL A 170 4.59 0.82 -2.11
C VAL A 170 5.61 1.43 -1.16
N ASN A 171 5.92 2.70 -1.39
CA ASN A 171 6.77 3.52 -0.55
C ASN A 171 5.87 4.38 0.33
N PHE A 172 5.78 4.06 1.60
CA PHE A 172 4.96 4.80 2.58
C PHE A 172 5.60 6.10 3.07
N GLN A 173 6.80 6.46 2.65
CA GLN A 173 7.29 7.81 2.95
C GLN A 173 6.34 8.87 2.40
N ARG A 174 5.79 8.64 1.19
CA ARG A 174 4.85 9.56 0.53
C ARG A 174 3.63 8.86 -0.10
N GLY A 175 3.44 7.58 0.14
CA GLY A 175 2.35 6.81 -0.47
C GLY A 175 2.54 6.51 -1.97
N LEU A 176 3.77 6.52 -2.46
CA LEU A 176 4.07 6.31 -3.88
C LEU A 176 4.19 4.82 -4.22
N SER A 177 3.72 4.47 -5.42
CA SER A 177 3.95 3.15 -6.00
C SER A 177 5.16 3.20 -6.93
N GLU A 178 6.09 2.30 -6.70
CA GLU A 178 7.36 2.20 -7.42
C GLU A 178 7.60 0.76 -7.86
N PHE A 179 8.43 0.55 -8.87
CA PHE A 179 8.89 -0.78 -9.23
C PHE A 179 10.39 -0.94 -8.99
N LYS A 180 10.81 -2.14 -8.58
CA LYS A 180 12.21 -2.47 -8.28
C LYS A 180 12.58 -3.83 -8.82
N VAL A 181 13.87 -4.02 -9.07
CA VAL A 181 14.44 -5.31 -9.52
C VAL A 181 14.26 -6.33 -8.39
N ARG A 182 13.63 -7.47 -8.73
CA ARG A 182 13.20 -8.50 -7.77
C ARG A 182 14.33 -9.20 -7.03
N THR A 183 15.48 -9.35 -7.69
CA THR A 183 16.63 -10.10 -7.20
C THR A 183 17.68 -9.25 -6.49
N GLN A 184 17.64 -7.94 -6.68
CA GLN A 184 18.67 -7.01 -6.17
C GLN A 184 18.17 -6.09 -5.06
N SER A 185 16.86 -5.86 -5.01
CA SER A 185 16.26 -4.98 -4.00
C SER A 185 15.65 -5.79 -2.88
N THR A 186 15.88 -5.37 -1.64
CA THR A 186 15.21 -5.92 -0.46
C THR A 186 14.23 -4.91 0.10
N ASN A 187 13.02 -5.37 0.43
CA ASN A 187 11.99 -4.56 1.06
C ASN A 187 11.27 -5.40 2.11
N ALA A 188 10.57 -4.73 3.01
CA ALA A 188 9.74 -5.38 4.01
C ALA A 188 8.54 -6.09 3.37
N GLN A 189 7.93 -6.97 4.14
CA GLN A 189 6.72 -7.68 3.77
C GLN A 189 5.61 -7.33 4.75
N TRP A 190 4.43 -7.10 4.21
CA TRP A 190 3.18 -7.14 4.94
C TRP A 190 2.36 -8.30 4.43
N LEU A 191 1.68 -9.00 5.34
CA LEU A 191 0.87 -10.15 4.97
C LEU A 191 -0.60 -9.80 5.00
N VAL A 192 -1.33 -10.36 4.04
CA VAL A 192 -2.77 -10.21 3.89
C VAL A 192 -3.39 -11.56 3.52
N ARG A 193 -4.63 -11.77 3.95
CA ARG A 193 -5.52 -12.84 3.50
C ARG A 193 -6.93 -12.27 3.29
N ASP A 194 -7.82 -13.02 2.70
CA ASP A 194 -9.23 -12.66 2.68
C ASP A 194 -9.81 -12.89 4.09
N ALA A 195 -10.64 -11.97 4.58
CA ALA A 195 -11.37 -12.19 5.82
C ALA A 195 -12.50 -13.19 5.58
N ASP A 196 -12.71 -14.11 6.56
CA ASP A 196 -13.80 -15.09 6.52
C ASP A 196 -15.15 -14.44 6.77
#